data_e349ade0fb104ea98eb471bdc842924b
#
_entry.id   e349ade0fb104ea98eb471bdc842924b
#
_cell.length_a   1.000
_cell.length_b   1.000
_cell.length_c   1.000
_cell.angle_alpha   90.00
_cell.angle_beta   90.00
_cell.angle_gamma   90.00
#
_symmetry.space_group_name_H-M   'P 1'
#
loop_
_entity.id
_entity.type
_entity.pdbx_description
1 polymer ?
#
loop_
_entity_poly.entity_id
_entity_poly.type
_entity_poly.pdbx_seq_one_letter_code
_entity_poly.pdbx_strand_id
1 'polypeptide(L)'
;MAGIISALRKVSGKITGKVSPSTNTPLIVKRAKVLNDKSPFHVKEAYKALRTNVVFSVTHEGAKKIIVTSALAGEGKSTNCLNLAISFAQTGAKVVLVDCDLRKPNIANLLNMNQSPGLSNVLANLNNVDSVIKHTEYPNLDLIPSGDIP
;
A
#
# COMPACT_ATOMS: atom_id res chain seq x y z
N MET A 1 -4.77 -2.56 -20.90
CA MET A 1 -4.61 -3.31 -19.64
C MET A 1 -3.36 -4.20 -19.59
N ALA A 2 -2.88 -4.76 -20.71
CA ALA A 2 -1.67 -5.61 -20.74
C ALA A 2 -0.36 -4.91 -20.32
N GLY A 3 -0.20 -3.61 -20.55
CA GLY A 3 1.04 -2.88 -20.27
C GLY A 3 1.34 -2.65 -18.77
N ILE A 4 0.32 -2.47 -17.93
CA ILE A 4 0.50 -2.22 -16.50
C ILE A 4 0.93 -3.49 -15.77
N ILE A 5 0.37 -4.63 -16.15
CA ILE A 5 0.72 -5.95 -15.60
C ILE A 5 2.17 -6.33 -15.97
N SER A 6 2.62 -5.99 -17.18
CA SER A 6 3.98 -6.21 -17.66
C SER A 6 5.03 -5.38 -16.89
N ALA A 7 4.72 -4.12 -16.56
CA ALA A 7 5.62 -3.26 -15.78
C ALA A 7 5.78 -3.77 -14.33
N LEU A 8 4.68 -4.19 -13.69
CA LEU A 8 4.72 -4.77 -12.35
C LEU A 8 5.47 -6.12 -12.32
N ARG A 9 5.35 -6.94 -13.37
CA ARG A 9 6.08 -8.21 -13.49
C ARG A 9 7.59 -8.02 -13.64
N LYS A 10 8.05 -6.97 -14.34
CA LYS A 10 9.49 -6.65 -14.46
C LYS A 10 10.12 -6.21 -13.13
N VAL A 11 9.37 -5.51 -12.28
CA VAL A 11 9.85 -5.10 -10.94
C VAL A 11 9.87 -6.31 -9.98
N SER A 12 8.91 -7.23 -10.09
CA SER A 12 8.83 -8.45 -9.26
C SER A 12 9.83 -9.53 -9.70
N GLY A 13 10.15 -9.64 -10.98
CA GLY A 13 10.90 -10.77 -11.56
C GLY A 13 12.41 -10.80 -11.29
N LYS A 14 13.00 -9.75 -10.71
CA LYS A 14 14.45 -9.71 -10.41
C LYS A 14 14.80 -9.99 -8.93
N ILE A 15 13.83 -10.36 -8.11
CA ILE A 15 14.06 -10.68 -6.68
C ILE A 15 13.85 -12.17 -6.39
N THR A 16 14.00 -13.05 -7.38
CA THR A 16 13.91 -14.50 -7.17
C THR A 16 15.24 -15.09 -6.70
N GLY A 17 15.65 -14.75 -5.48
CA GLY A 17 16.37 -15.72 -4.67
C GLY A 17 15.31 -16.65 -4.06
N LYS A 18 15.46 -17.98 -4.20
CA LYS A 18 14.60 -18.97 -3.56
C LYS A 18 14.53 -18.71 -2.06
N VAL A 19 13.44 -18.11 -1.59
CA VAL A 19 13.12 -18.01 -0.16
C VAL A 19 11.98 -18.98 0.09
N SER A 20 12.28 -20.03 0.82
CA SER A 20 11.28 -20.90 1.44
C SER A 20 10.34 -20.04 2.32
N PRO A 21 9.05 -20.36 2.45
CA PRO A 21 8.14 -19.58 3.28
C PRO A 21 8.43 -19.83 4.75
N SER A 22 9.39 -19.11 5.34
CA SER A 22 9.52 -19.03 6.79
C SER A 22 8.68 -17.86 7.28
N THR A 23 7.75 -18.13 8.18
CA THR A 23 6.75 -17.22 8.75
C THR A 23 7.34 -16.10 9.61
N ASN A 24 8.66 -15.96 9.71
CA ASN A 24 9.36 -14.96 10.51
C ASN A 24 10.33 -14.12 9.67
N THR A 25 9.83 -13.41 8.67
CA THR A 25 10.64 -12.40 8.00
C THR A 25 10.87 -11.23 8.97
N PRO A 26 12.12 -10.88 9.34
CA PRO A 26 12.39 -9.78 10.26
C PRO A 26 11.75 -8.47 9.78
N LEU A 27 11.26 -7.65 10.70
CA LEU A 27 10.68 -6.31 10.43
C LEU A 27 11.56 -5.45 9.52
N ILE A 28 12.89 -5.58 9.65
CA ILE A 28 13.89 -4.90 8.81
C ILE A 28 13.72 -5.26 7.32
N VAL A 29 13.48 -6.53 6.98
CA VAL A 29 13.30 -6.95 5.58
C VAL A 29 11.96 -6.50 5.02
N LYS A 30 10.92 -6.40 5.86
CA LYS A 30 9.62 -5.85 5.46
C LYS A 30 9.72 -4.36 5.15
N ARG A 31 10.42 -3.56 5.98
CA ARG A 31 10.66 -2.13 5.76
C ARG A 31 11.52 -1.82 4.53
N ALA A 32 12.48 -2.68 4.19
CA ALA A 32 13.31 -2.52 2.98
C ALA A 32 12.51 -2.51 1.67
N LYS A 33 11.25 -2.96 1.70
CA LYS A 33 10.35 -2.96 0.53
C LYS A 33 9.46 -1.72 0.45
N VAL A 34 9.40 -0.90 1.49
CA VAL A 34 8.60 0.33 1.52
C VAL A 34 9.41 1.47 0.92
N LEU A 35 8.77 2.23 0.03
CA LEU A 35 9.38 3.35 -0.69
C LEU A 35 9.82 4.45 0.29
N ASN A 36 11.10 4.82 0.22
CA ASN A 36 11.70 5.85 1.06
C ASN A 36 12.89 6.51 0.34
N ASP A 37 13.55 7.48 0.99
CA ASP A 37 14.66 8.22 0.38
C ASP A 37 15.86 7.32 0.01
N LYS A 38 16.07 6.22 0.72
CA LYS A 38 17.15 5.24 0.47
C LYS A 38 16.77 4.20 -0.59
N SER A 39 15.54 4.22 -1.10
CA SER A 39 15.11 3.28 -2.14
C SER A 39 15.91 3.49 -3.43
N PRO A 40 16.29 2.40 -4.14
CA PRO A 40 17.03 2.49 -5.39
C PRO A 40 16.33 3.39 -6.42
N PHE A 41 17.10 4.13 -7.20
CA PHE A 41 16.58 5.07 -8.19
C PHE A 41 15.56 4.43 -9.15
N HIS A 42 15.89 3.25 -9.69
CA HIS A 42 14.99 2.54 -10.62
C HIS A 42 13.65 2.15 -9.98
N VAL A 43 13.61 1.88 -8.67
CA VAL A 43 12.37 1.59 -7.94
C VAL A 43 11.52 2.86 -7.83
N LYS A 44 12.14 3.99 -7.44
CA LYS A 44 11.46 5.28 -7.36
C LYS A 44 10.85 5.68 -8.71
N GLU A 45 11.62 5.54 -9.79
CA GLU A 45 11.14 5.87 -11.14
C GLU A 45 10.02 4.94 -11.60
N ALA A 46 10.04 3.66 -11.25
CA ALA A 46 8.96 2.74 -11.56
C ALA A 46 7.64 3.16 -10.91
N TYR A 47 7.65 3.59 -9.62
CA TYR A 47 6.45 4.08 -8.96
C TYR A 47 5.99 5.45 -9.48
N LYS A 48 6.91 6.33 -9.86
CA LYS A 48 6.55 7.60 -10.53
C LYS A 48 5.85 7.34 -11.86
N ALA A 49 6.39 6.44 -12.70
CA ALA A 49 5.77 6.06 -13.96
C ALA A 49 4.40 5.41 -13.76
N LEU A 50 4.27 4.50 -12.77
CA LEU A 50 2.99 3.88 -12.41
C LEU A 50 1.96 4.94 -11.99
N ARG A 51 2.34 5.86 -11.09
CA ARG A 51 1.49 6.97 -10.66
C ARG A 51 1.02 7.80 -11.86
N THR A 52 1.93 8.18 -12.75
CA THR A 52 1.62 8.95 -13.94
C THR A 52 0.57 8.24 -14.80
N ASN A 53 0.75 6.95 -15.06
CA ASN A 53 -0.22 6.16 -15.82
C ASN A 53 -1.59 6.10 -15.13
N VAL A 54 -1.63 5.99 -13.80
CA VAL A 54 -2.88 6.00 -13.02
C VAL A 54 -3.56 7.36 -13.14
N VAL A 55 -2.82 8.47 -13.03
CA VAL A 55 -3.38 9.82 -13.16
C VAL A 55 -4.07 10.00 -14.52
N PHE A 56 -3.42 9.58 -15.61
CA PHE A 56 -3.99 9.68 -16.95
C PHE A 56 -5.17 8.73 -17.18
N SER A 57 -5.26 7.64 -16.41
CA SER A 57 -6.37 6.68 -16.53
C SER A 57 -7.63 7.10 -15.77
N VAL A 58 -7.52 8.04 -14.83
CA VAL A 58 -8.63 8.49 -13.97
C VAL A 58 -8.98 9.93 -14.31
N THR A 59 -10.00 10.12 -15.15
CA THR A 59 -10.38 11.42 -15.71
C THR A 59 -11.41 12.19 -14.88
N HIS A 60 -11.96 11.60 -13.80
CA HIS A 60 -12.99 12.25 -12.98
C HIS A 60 -12.44 13.39 -12.15
N GLU A 61 -13.24 14.44 -12.00
CA GLU A 61 -13.01 15.52 -11.05
C GLU A 61 -13.31 15.06 -9.61
N GLY A 62 -12.69 15.73 -8.63
CA GLY A 62 -12.86 15.42 -7.20
C GLY A 62 -11.97 14.27 -6.69
N ALA A 63 -12.37 13.67 -5.57
CA ALA A 63 -11.60 12.63 -4.91
C ALA A 63 -11.55 11.34 -5.76
N LYS A 64 -10.34 10.91 -6.07
CA LYS A 64 -10.10 9.72 -6.90
C LYS A 64 -10.03 8.46 -6.02
N LYS A 65 -10.78 7.43 -6.39
CA LYS A 65 -10.81 6.15 -5.69
C LYS A 65 -10.10 5.10 -6.54
N ILE A 66 -9.05 4.47 -5.97
CA ILE A 66 -8.23 3.48 -6.64
C ILE A 66 -8.28 2.19 -5.82
N ILE A 67 -8.65 1.08 -6.45
CA ILE A 67 -8.66 -0.23 -5.83
C ILE A 67 -7.49 -1.05 -6.38
N VAL A 68 -6.69 -1.60 -5.48
CA VAL A 68 -5.58 -2.51 -5.82
C VAL A 68 -5.94 -3.92 -5.37
N THR A 69 -5.96 -4.85 -6.30
CA THR A 69 -6.25 -6.26 -6.03
C THR A 69 -5.24 -7.17 -6.71
N SER A 70 -5.21 -8.45 -6.35
CA SER A 70 -4.37 -9.47 -6.96
C SER A 70 -5.09 -10.82 -7.02
N ALA A 71 -4.68 -11.68 -7.94
CA ALA A 71 -5.29 -13.00 -8.14
C ALA A 71 -4.94 -13.98 -7.01
N LEU A 72 -3.71 -13.89 -6.49
CA LEU A 72 -3.18 -14.82 -5.48
C LEU A 72 -2.69 -14.07 -4.24
N ALA A 73 -2.67 -14.77 -3.11
CA ALA A 73 -2.06 -14.26 -1.89
C ALA A 73 -0.53 -14.18 -2.05
N GLY A 74 0.10 -13.14 -1.47
CA GLY A 74 1.56 -13.01 -1.48
C GLY A 74 2.16 -12.35 -2.72
N GLU A 75 1.38 -11.90 -3.70
CA GLU A 75 1.86 -11.22 -4.91
C GLU A 75 2.36 -9.78 -4.69
N GLY A 76 2.40 -9.32 -3.44
CA GLY A 76 2.90 -7.98 -3.09
C GLY A 76 1.84 -6.88 -3.15
N LYS A 77 0.54 -7.21 -3.20
CA LYS A 77 -0.59 -6.27 -3.24
C LYS A 77 -0.42 -5.12 -2.24
N SER A 78 -0.28 -5.44 -0.95
CA SER A 78 -0.17 -4.44 0.13
C SER A 78 1.07 -3.56 -0.03
N THR A 79 2.23 -4.13 -0.39
CA THR A 79 3.47 -3.38 -0.61
C THR A 79 3.35 -2.44 -1.82
N ASN A 80 2.79 -2.92 -2.92
CA ASN A 80 2.62 -2.11 -4.13
C ASN A 80 1.58 -1.00 -3.91
N CYS A 81 0.49 -1.29 -3.20
CA CYS A 81 -0.53 -0.30 -2.85
C CYS A 81 0.04 0.80 -1.96
N LEU A 82 0.78 0.44 -0.91
CA LEU A 82 1.44 1.39 -0.01
C LEU A 82 2.46 2.27 -0.77
N ASN A 83 3.32 1.67 -1.58
CA ASN A 83 4.34 2.41 -2.34
C ASN A 83 3.72 3.35 -3.38
N LEU A 84 2.62 2.94 -4.01
CA LEU A 84 1.87 3.82 -4.90
C LEU A 84 1.25 4.99 -4.13
N ALA A 85 0.65 4.74 -2.95
CA ALA A 85 0.11 5.77 -2.09
C ALA A 85 1.19 6.77 -1.64
N ILE A 86 2.37 6.29 -1.21
CA ILE A 86 3.54 7.13 -0.90
C ILE A 86 3.94 7.97 -2.12
N SER A 87 4.00 7.37 -3.31
CA SER A 87 4.35 8.08 -4.54
C SER A 87 3.36 9.20 -4.88
N PHE A 88 2.06 9.02 -4.60
CA PHE A 88 1.07 10.08 -4.72
C PHE A 88 1.26 11.18 -3.66
N ALA A 89 1.42 10.80 -2.40
CA ALA A 89 1.61 11.73 -1.29
C ALA A 89 2.84 12.64 -1.49
N GLN A 90 3.92 12.11 -2.07
CA GLN A 90 5.13 12.86 -2.43
C GLN A 90 4.90 13.99 -3.44
N THR A 91 3.78 14.01 -4.17
CA THR A 91 3.41 15.14 -5.04
C THR A 91 2.64 16.25 -4.33
N GLY A 92 2.41 16.13 -3.03
CA GLY A 92 1.58 17.03 -2.25
C GLY A 92 0.09 16.66 -2.26
N ALA A 93 -0.31 15.58 -2.95
CA ALA A 93 -1.67 15.09 -2.93
C ALA A 93 -2.01 14.52 -1.55
N LYS A 94 -3.18 14.87 -1.01
CA LYS A 94 -3.71 14.25 0.22
C LYS A 94 -4.23 12.84 -0.11
N VAL A 95 -3.67 11.84 0.55
CA VAL A 95 -3.96 10.41 0.29
C VAL A 95 -4.44 9.75 1.56
N VAL A 96 -5.53 9.00 1.47
CA VAL A 96 -5.98 8.08 2.52
C VAL A 96 -5.83 6.67 1.98
N LEU A 97 -4.97 5.87 2.61
CA LEU A 97 -4.80 4.46 2.32
C LEU A 97 -5.71 3.64 3.24
N VAL A 98 -6.53 2.77 2.66
CA VAL A 98 -7.45 1.91 3.43
C VAL A 98 -7.04 0.46 3.27
N ASP A 99 -6.73 -0.23 4.36
CA ASP A 99 -6.47 -1.68 4.35
C ASP A 99 -7.79 -2.46 4.42
N CYS A 100 -8.27 -2.89 3.25
CA CYS A 100 -9.50 -3.67 3.11
C CYS A 100 -9.27 -5.19 3.22
N ASP A 101 -8.05 -5.65 3.47
CA ASP A 101 -7.76 -7.08 3.68
C ASP A 101 -8.02 -7.46 5.15
N LEU A 102 -9.30 -7.68 5.48
CA LEU A 102 -9.72 -8.01 6.84
C LEU A 102 -9.29 -9.42 7.29
N ARG A 103 -8.82 -10.26 6.35
CA ARG A 103 -8.40 -11.64 6.67
C ARG A 103 -6.91 -11.75 6.99
N LYS A 104 -6.07 -11.05 6.20
CA LYS A 104 -4.61 -11.07 6.36
C LYS A 104 -4.04 -9.66 6.19
N PRO A 105 -4.43 -8.71 7.03
CA PRO A 105 -4.00 -7.32 6.94
C PRO A 105 -2.48 -7.21 7.11
N ASN A 106 -1.86 -6.28 6.39
CA ASN A 106 -0.42 -6.15 6.46
C ASN A 106 0.09 -4.70 6.36
N ILE A 107 -0.76 -3.74 5.98
CA ILE A 107 -0.31 -2.35 5.75
C ILE A 107 0.16 -1.70 7.05
N ALA A 108 -0.60 -1.87 8.15
CA ALA A 108 -0.20 -1.36 9.46
C ALA A 108 1.15 -1.93 9.90
N ASN A 109 1.40 -3.23 9.68
CA ASN A 109 2.68 -3.86 9.96
C ASN A 109 3.85 -3.31 9.12
N LEU A 110 3.60 -2.99 7.83
CA LEU A 110 4.61 -2.38 6.96
C LEU A 110 5.01 -0.98 7.45
N LEU A 111 4.07 -0.25 8.02
CA LEU A 111 4.27 1.09 8.58
C LEU A 111 4.65 1.09 10.08
N ASN A 112 4.73 -0.09 10.71
CA ASN A 112 4.95 -0.22 12.16
C ASN A 112 3.92 0.57 12.99
N MET A 113 2.67 0.48 12.60
CA MET A 113 1.54 1.16 13.23
C MET A 113 0.58 0.15 13.85
N ASN A 114 -0.24 0.59 14.79
CA ASN A 114 -1.29 -0.23 15.38
C ASN A 114 -2.38 -0.53 14.34
N GLN A 115 -2.82 -1.80 14.27
CA GLN A 115 -3.86 -2.24 13.35
C GLN A 115 -5.26 -1.82 13.80
N SER A 116 -5.50 -1.75 15.11
CA SER A 116 -6.80 -1.40 15.69
C SER A 116 -6.74 -0.01 16.37
N PRO A 117 -7.87 0.71 16.46
CA PRO A 117 -9.10 0.50 15.71
C PRO A 117 -8.91 0.82 14.23
N GLY A 118 -9.79 0.32 13.35
CA GLY A 118 -9.71 0.49 11.92
C GLY A 118 -11.04 0.22 11.20
N LEU A 119 -10.94 -0.19 9.94
CA LEU A 119 -12.09 -0.36 9.05
C LEU A 119 -13.15 -1.31 9.60
N SER A 120 -12.76 -2.47 10.17
CA SER A 120 -13.71 -3.43 10.74
C SER A 120 -14.54 -2.83 11.88
N ASN A 121 -13.91 -1.99 12.73
CA ASN A 121 -14.57 -1.30 13.82
C ASN A 121 -15.60 -0.29 13.29
N VAL A 122 -15.30 0.40 12.20
CA VAL A 122 -16.27 1.31 11.55
C VAL A 122 -17.43 0.53 10.94
N LEU A 123 -17.15 -0.56 10.24
CA LEU A 123 -18.18 -1.40 9.62
C LEU A 123 -19.12 -2.06 10.67
N ALA A 124 -18.60 -2.34 11.85
CA ALA A 124 -19.37 -2.83 12.99
C ALA A 124 -20.11 -1.72 13.77
N ASN A 125 -20.05 -0.46 13.32
CA ASN A 125 -20.61 0.72 14.01
C ASN A 125 -20.05 0.96 15.44
N LEU A 126 -18.83 0.48 15.71
CA LEU A 126 -18.16 0.67 17.00
C LEU A 126 -17.38 1.99 17.05
N ASN A 127 -16.98 2.51 15.90
CA ASN A 127 -16.18 3.72 15.76
C ASN A 127 -16.66 4.60 14.60
N ASN A 128 -16.47 5.90 14.73
CA ASN A 128 -16.63 6.82 13.61
C ASN A 128 -15.40 6.78 12.70
N VAL A 129 -15.56 7.06 11.39
CA VAL A 129 -14.48 7.04 10.41
C VAL A 129 -13.30 7.95 10.84
N ASP A 130 -13.58 9.16 11.31
CA ASP A 130 -12.55 10.12 11.69
C ASP A 130 -11.68 9.61 12.86
N SER A 131 -12.25 8.81 13.76
CA SER A 131 -11.54 8.27 14.94
C SER A 131 -10.57 7.14 14.62
N VAL A 132 -10.65 6.55 13.42
CA VAL A 132 -9.79 5.44 12.98
C VAL A 132 -8.73 5.87 11.95
N ILE A 133 -8.77 7.12 11.47
CA ILE A 133 -7.76 7.68 10.59
C ILE A 133 -6.48 7.89 11.40
N LYS A 134 -5.36 7.37 10.92
CA LYS A 134 -4.05 7.47 11.56
C LYS A 134 -3.07 8.20 10.64
N HIS A 135 -2.42 9.23 11.16
CA HIS A 135 -1.34 9.90 10.44
C HIS A 135 -0.11 8.99 10.36
N THR A 136 0.48 8.91 9.18
CA THR A 136 1.69 8.13 8.96
C THR A 136 2.96 8.98 9.07
N GLU A 137 4.14 8.34 9.03
CA GLU A 137 5.43 9.04 8.93
C GLU A 137 5.63 9.76 7.57
N TYR A 138 4.79 9.47 6.57
CA TYR A 138 4.85 10.08 5.25
C TYR A 138 3.92 11.30 5.20
N PRO A 139 4.44 12.51 4.88
CA PRO A 139 3.60 13.68 4.72
C PRO A 139 2.49 13.46 3.70
N ASN A 140 1.28 13.96 3.97
CA ASN A 140 0.08 13.86 3.13
C ASN A 140 -0.45 12.41 2.93
N LEU A 141 0.01 11.43 3.73
CA LEU A 141 -0.49 10.05 3.69
C LEU A 141 -1.08 9.67 5.04
N ASP A 142 -2.38 9.42 5.06
CA ASP A 142 -3.09 8.86 6.20
C ASP A 142 -3.44 7.40 5.95
N LEU A 143 -3.61 6.63 7.03
CA LEU A 143 -3.97 5.22 7.00
C LEU A 143 -5.28 5.01 7.75
N ILE A 144 -6.20 4.26 7.15
CA ILE A 144 -7.25 3.54 7.86
C ILE A 144 -6.83 2.07 7.86
N PRO A 145 -6.34 1.53 9.00
CA PRO A 145 -5.94 0.12 9.07
C PRO A 145 -7.16 -0.80 9.02
N SER A 146 -6.95 -2.08 8.91
CA SER A 146 -8.03 -3.07 8.82
C SER A 146 -8.92 -3.11 10.08
N GLY A 147 -8.37 -2.77 11.23
CA GLY A 147 -9.07 -2.90 12.52
C GLY A 147 -8.92 -4.28 13.15
N ASP A 148 -9.81 -4.61 14.05
CA ASP A 148 -9.87 -5.93 14.69
C ASP A 148 -10.26 -6.99 13.66
N ILE A 149 -9.65 -8.16 13.76
CA ILE A 149 -9.98 -9.29 12.89
C ILE A 149 -11.30 -9.90 13.40
N PRO A 150 -12.32 -10.01 12.52
CA PRO A 150 -13.62 -10.56 12.90
C PRO A 150 -13.55 -12.03 13.30
#